data_100780a3c2b00714cf06c509937e77a2
#
_entry.id   100780a3c2b00714cf06c509937e77a2
#
_cell.length_a   1.000
_cell.length_b   1.000
_cell.length_c   1.000
_cell.angle_alpha   90.00
_cell.angle_beta   90.00
_cell.angle_gamma   90.00
#
_symmetry.space_group_name_H-M   'P 1'
#
loop_
_entity.id
_entity.type
_entity.pdbx_description
1 polymer ?
#
loop_
_entity_poly.entity_id
_entity_poly.type
_entity_poly.pdbx_seq_one_letter_code
_entity_poly.pdbx_strand_id
1 'polypeptide(L)'
;MTPRPSPELTPIAFEVLLSLMNGPQHGYGIKLDIEARTEGEISLGSGTLYQAVQRLEREGHITAIRTRERADPRRSRTYQLQPAGRAAVRDHLRRLSRVVDYARARRLLPVTKPANS
;
A
#
# COMPACT_ATOMS: atom_id res chain seq x y z
N MET A 1 22.63 20.71 -0.59
CA MET A 1 21.19 20.75 -0.76
C MET A 1 20.59 19.39 -0.44
N THR A 2 19.84 19.31 0.63
CA THR A 2 19.19 18.05 1.00
C THR A 2 18.14 17.70 -0.03
N PRO A 3 18.14 16.48 -0.59
CA PRO A 3 17.07 16.09 -1.48
C PRO A 3 15.74 16.15 -0.72
N ARG A 4 14.71 16.63 -1.40
CA ARG A 4 13.37 16.63 -0.81
C ARG A 4 13.01 15.22 -0.44
N PRO A 5 12.57 14.96 0.81
CA PRO A 5 12.01 13.67 1.11
C PRO A 5 10.83 13.41 0.16
N SER A 6 10.67 12.17 -0.26
CA SER A 6 9.50 11.79 -1.05
C SER A 6 8.26 12.27 -0.32
N PRO A 7 7.24 12.80 -1.04
CA PRO A 7 6.01 13.19 -0.37
C PRO A 7 5.50 12.03 0.46
N GLU A 8 5.08 12.33 1.67
CA GLU A 8 4.57 11.32 2.56
C GLU A 8 3.38 10.60 1.91
N LEU A 9 3.41 9.29 1.99
CA LEU A 9 2.29 8.50 1.53
C LEU A 9 1.10 8.72 2.46
N THR A 10 -0.06 8.97 1.88
CA THR A 10 -1.29 8.94 2.67
C THR A 10 -1.51 7.50 3.16
N PRO A 11 -2.27 7.30 4.26
CA PRO A 11 -2.57 5.96 4.71
C PRO A 11 -3.16 5.08 3.63
N ILE A 12 -4.07 5.61 2.81
CA ILE A 12 -4.69 4.87 1.73
C ILE A 12 -3.67 4.51 0.65
N ALA A 13 -2.82 5.46 0.25
CA ALA A 13 -1.79 5.21 -0.75
C ALA A 13 -0.81 4.13 -0.28
N PHE A 14 -0.41 4.20 0.99
CA PHE A 14 0.46 3.19 1.58
C PHE A 14 -0.18 1.80 1.52
N GLU A 15 -1.46 1.69 1.90
CA GLU A 15 -2.16 0.42 1.88
C GLU A 15 -2.26 -0.16 0.46
N VAL A 16 -2.52 0.70 -0.53
CA VAL A 16 -2.57 0.26 -1.93
C VAL A 16 -1.21 -0.28 -2.38
N LEU A 17 -0.14 0.45 -2.12
CA LEU A 17 1.20 0.00 -2.48
C LEU A 17 1.59 -1.28 -1.77
N LEU A 18 1.24 -1.39 -0.49
CA LEU A 18 1.52 -2.59 0.30
C LEU A 18 0.83 -3.81 -0.30
N SER A 19 -0.41 -3.65 -0.76
CA SER A 19 -1.14 -4.73 -1.43
C SER A 19 -0.42 -5.23 -2.69
N LEU A 20 0.26 -4.33 -3.40
CA LEU A 20 0.95 -4.67 -4.64
C LEU A 20 2.35 -5.24 -4.43
N MET A 21 2.84 -5.27 -3.19
CA MET A 21 4.14 -5.89 -2.88
C MET A 21 4.15 -7.38 -3.17
N ASN A 22 2.99 -8.02 -3.11
CA ASN A 22 2.86 -9.46 -3.36
C ASN A 22 2.66 -9.81 -4.84
N GLY A 23 2.57 -8.81 -5.70
CA GLY A 23 2.39 -9.00 -7.13
C GLY A 23 1.27 -8.14 -7.69
N PRO A 24 1.11 -8.15 -9.01
CA PRO A 24 0.08 -7.35 -9.67
C PRO A 24 -1.32 -7.77 -9.23
N GLN A 25 -2.21 -6.78 -9.11
CA GLN A 25 -3.61 -7.02 -8.74
C GLN A 25 -4.52 -6.01 -9.44
N HIS A 26 -5.76 -6.40 -9.69
CA HIS A 26 -6.80 -5.47 -10.13
C HIS A 26 -7.37 -4.71 -8.92
N GLY A 27 -8.04 -3.59 -9.21
CA GLY A 27 -8.54 -2.71 -8.15
C GLY A 27 -9.41 -3.40 -7.10
N TYR A 28 -10.30 -4.29 -7.54
CA TYR A 28 -11.15 -5.02 -6.61
C TYR A 28 -10.34 -5.93 -5.69
N GLY A 29 -9.30 -6.57 -6.21
CA GLY A 29 -8.39 -7.39 -5.40
C GLY A 29 -7.64 -6.56 -4.36
N ILE A 30 -7.21 -5.37 -4.74
CA ILE A 30 -6.56 -4.44 -3.81
C ILE A 30 -7.52 -4.08 -2.67
N LYS A 31 -8.76 -3.75 -3.02
CA LYS A 31 -9.79 -3.42 -2.04
C LYS A 31 -9.99 -4.55 -1.03
N LEU A 32 -10.18 -5.77 -1.51
CA LEU A 32 -10.40 -6.92 -0.64
C LEU A 32 -9.19 -7.21 0.24
N ASP A 33 -7.99 -7.07 -0.31
CA ASP A 33 -6.76 -7.29 0.44
C ASP A 33 -6.61 -6.29 1.58
N ILE A 34 -6.90 -5.01 1.31
CA ILE A 34 -6.84 -3.97 2.35
C ILE A 34 -7.85 -4.26 3.46
N GLU A 35 -9.09 -4.60 3.10
CA GLU A 35 -10.11 -4.93 4.10
C GLU A 35 -9.69 -6.11 4.96
N ALA A 36 -9.13 -7.14 4.35
CA ALA A 36 -8.69 -8.33 5.08
C ALA A 36 -7.52 -8.04 6.02
N ARG A 37 -6.50 -7.33 5.53
CA ARG A 37 -5.31 -7.02 6.33
C ARG A 37 -5.60 -6.09 7.49
N THR A 38 -6.55 -5.19 7.32
CA THR A 38 -6.91 -4.21 8.37
C THR A 38 -8.09 -4.67 9.20
N GLU A 39 -8.54 -5.90 9.02
CA GLU A 39 -9.70 -6.44 9.74
C GLU A 39 -10.92 -5.54 9.63
N GLY A 40 -11.11 -4.94 8.48
CA GLY A 40 -12.24 -4.07 8.19
C GLY A 40 -12.10 -2.63 8.69
N GLU A 41 -10.99 -2.29 9.34
CA GLU A 41 -10.77 -0.90 9.78
C GLU A 41 -10.71 0.06 8.59
N ILE A 42 -10.13 -0.40 7.48
CA ILE A 42 -10.09 0.36 6.26
C ILE A 42 -10.95 -0.35 5.23
N SER A 43 -12.07 0.26 4.88
CA SER A 43 -12.96 -0.22 3.84
C SER A 43 -13.15 0.91 2.85
N LEU A 44 -12.61 0.74 1.64
CA LEU A 44 -12.60 1.79 0.65
C LEU A 44 -13.76 1.64 -0.32
N GLY A 45 -14.45 2.75 -0.58
CA GLY A 45 -15.36 2.80 -1.70
C GLY A 45 -14.56 2.78 -3.00
N SER A 46 -15.21 2.34 -4.08
CA SER A 46 -14.55 2.23 -5.38
C SER A 46 -14.01 3.57 -5.88
N GLY A 47 -14.72 4.66 -5.62
CA GLY A 47 -14.26 5.99 -6.02
C GLY A 47 -12.99 6.43 -5.30
N THR A 48 -12.94 6.22 -3.99
CA THR A 48 -11.77 6.56 -3.18
C THR A 48 -10.56 5.75 -3.59
N LEU A 49 -10.74 4.44 -3.80
CA LEU A 49 -9.68 3.57 -4.28
C LEU A 49 -9.17 4.02 -5.64
N TYR A 50 -10.10 4.32 -6.55
CA TYR A 50 -9.75 4.72 -7.91
C TYR A 50 -8.94 6.02 -7.93
N GLN A 51 -9.33 6.99 -7.09
CA GLN A 51 -8.58 8.24 -6.98
C GLN A 51 -7.15 8.00 -6.47
N ALA A 52 -7.00 7.15 -5.47
CA ALA A 52 -5.69 6.81 -4.93
C ALA A 52 -4.81 6.13 -6.00
N VAL A 53 -5.39 5.19 -6.74
CA VAL A 53 -4.68 4.47 -7.80
C VAL A 53 -4.25 5.44 -8.91
N GLN A 54 -5.13 6.32 -9.35
CA GLN A 54 -4.80 7.30 -10.38
C GLN A 54 -3.66 8.21 -9.96
N ARG A 55 -3.69 8.66 -8.72
CA ARG A 55 -2.63 9.50 -8.19
C ARG A 55 -1.30 8.77 -8.16
N LEU A 56 -1.30 7.52 -7.70
CA LEU A 56 -0.08 6.72 -7.65
C LEU A 56 0.48 6.44 -9.04
N GLU A 57 -0.38 6.25 -10.04
CA GLU A 57 0.05 6.13 -11.43
C GLU A 57 0.74 7.41 -11.92
N ARG A 58 0.13 8.57 -11.66
CA ARG A 58 0.69 9.85 -12.07
C ARG A 58 2.04 10.12 -11.40
N GLU A 59 2.19 9.67 -10.18
CA GLU A 59 3.45 9.84 -9.44
C GLU A 59 4.51 8.80 -9.80
N GLY A 60 4.17 7.84 -10.67
CA GLY A 60 5.11 6.83 -11.12
C GLY A 60 5.34 5.70 -10.14
N HIS A 61 4.51 5.57 -9.11
CA HIS A 61 4.64 4.52 -8.11
C HIS A 61 4.10 3.17 -8.57
N ILE A 62 3.12 3.20 -9.46
CA ILE A 62 2.52 2.01 -10.05
C ILE A 62 2.26 2.24 -11.52
N THR A 63 2.07 1.15 -12.25
CA THR A 63 1.67 1.21 -13.64
C THR A 63 0.49 0.28 -13.86
N ALA A 64 -0.36 0.61 -14.83
CA ALA A 64 -1.47 -0.24 -15.20
C ALA A 64 -1.05 -1.16 -16.33
N ILE A 65 -1.41 -2.43 -16.21
CA ILE A 65 -1.23 -3.43 -17.26
C ILE A 65 -2.63 -3.86 -17.67
N ARG A 66 -2.92 -3.79 -18.97
CA ARG A 66 -4.20 -4.29 -19.46
C ARG A 66 -4.15 -5.80 -19.52
N THR A 67 -5.11 -6.44 -18.85
CA THR A 67 -5.27 -7.89 -18.99
C THR A 67 -6.29 -8.17 -20.09
N ARG A 68 -6.14 -9.32 -20.73
CA ARG A 68 -7.05 -9.73 -21.82
C ARG A 68 -8.38 -10.31 -21.33
N GLU A 69 -8.62 -10.30 -20.03
CA GLU A 69 -9.88 -10.79 -19.50
C GLU A 69 -11.00 -9.81 -19.81
N ARG A 70 -11.81 -10.16 -20.81
CA ARG A 70 -12.90 -9.32 -21.28
C ARG A 70 -14.20 -9.56 -20.53
N ALA A 71 -14.24 -10.56 -19.65
CA ALA A 71 -15.47 -10.98 -19.01
C ALA A 71 -15.97 -9.99 -17.96
N ASP A 72 -15.08 -9.18 -17.37
CA ASP A 72 -15.43 -8.20 -16.36
C ASP A 72 -14.59 -6.94 -16.57
N PRO A 73 -15.23 -5.81 -16.97
CA PRO A 73 -14.51 -4.54 -17.14
C PRO A 73 -13.76 -4.08 -15.91
N ARG A 74 -14.20 -4.50 -14.72
CA ARG A 74 -13.53 -4.16 -13.47
C ARG A 74 -12.19 -4.84 -13.34
N ARG A 75 -11.97 -5.94 -14.05
CA ARG A 75 -10.73 -6.72 -14.04
C ARG A 75 -9.85 -6.44 -15.25
N SER A 76 -10.26 -5.51 -16.12
CA SER A 76 -9.50 -5.20 -17.32
C SER A 76 -8.19 -4.47 -17.04
N ARG A 77 -8.06 -3.86 -15.86
CA ARG A 77 -6.84 -3.16 -15.43
C ARG A 77 -6.22 -3.86 -14.25
N THR A 78 -5.00 -4.32 -14.46
CA THR A 78 -4.16 -4.86 -13.41
C THR A 78 -3.09 -3.83 -13.10
N TYR A 79 -2.83 -3.58 -11.83
CA TYR A 79 -1.83 -2.61 -11.41
C TYR A 79 -0.61 -3.33 -10.89
N GLN A 80 0.55 -2.78 -11.19
CA GLN A 80 1.84 -3.36 -10.82
C GLN A 80 2.70 -2.30 -10.16
N LEU A 81 3.40 -2.69 -9.10
CA LEU A 81 4.30 -1.82 -8.39
C LEU A 81 5.52 -1.50 -9.24
N GLN A 82 5.91 -0.22 -9.25
CA GLN A 82 7.13 0.25 -9.90
C GLN A 82 8.26 0.37 -8.88
N PRO A 83 9.52 0.45 -9.32
CA PRO A 83 10.64 0.63 -8.39
C PRO A 83 10.49 1.81 -7.46
N ALA A 84 9.97 2.94 -7.96
CA ALA A 84 9.72 4.11 -7.13
C ALA A 84 8.67 3.84 -6.05
N GLY A 85 7.64 3.07 -6.37
CA GLY A 85 6.62 2.68 -5.40
C GLY A 85 7.18 1.75 -4.33
N ARG A 86 8.03 0.81 -4.72
CA ARG A 86 8.68 -0.09 -3.79
C ARG A 86 9.59 0.68 -2.83
N ALA A 87 10.34 1.65 -3.35
CA ALA A 87 11.19 2.50 -2.52
C ALA A 87 10.36 3.32 -1.53
N ALA A 88 9.23 3.87 -1.98
CA ALA A 88 8.34 4.64 -1.12
C ALA A 88 7.79 3.80 0.04
N VAL A 89 7.41 2.56 -0.24
CA VAL A 89 6.97 1.64 0.81
C VAL A 89 8.07 1.37 1.82
N ARG A 90 9.28 1.09 1.35
CA ARG A 90 10.43 0.82 2.23
C ARG A 90 10.73 2.00 3.15
N ASP A 91 10.74 3.20 2.59
CA ASP A 91 11.01 4.41 3.37
C ASP A 91 9.93 4.63 4.43
N HIS A 92 8.67 4.42 4.05
CA HIS A 92 7.56 4.55 4.97
C HIS A 92 7.63 3.50 6.09
N LEU A 93 7.97 2.26 5.75
CA LEU A 93 8.12 1.19 6.74
C LEU A 93 9.26 1.46 7.72
N ARG A 94 10.39 2.00 7.23
CA ARG A 94 11.49 2.39 8.11
C ARG A 94 11.06 3.43 9.12
N ARG A 95 10.27 4.39 8.67
CA ARG A 95 9.73 5.43 9.54
C ARG A 95 8.79 4.83 10.57
N LEU A 96 7.86 3.97 10.15
CA LEU A 96 6.94 3.30 11.06
C LEU A 96 7.69 2.43 12.08
N SER A 97 8.73 1.74 11.63
CA SER A 97 9.55 0.91 12.52
C SER A 97 10.16 1.74 13.65
N ARG A 98 10.70 2.91 13.31
CA ARG A 98 11.26 3.82 14.31
C ARG A 98 10.21 4.30 15.31
N VAL A 99 9.00 4.60 14.82
CA VAL A 99 7.89 5.01 15.68
C VAL A 99 7.52 3.88 16.63
N VAL A 100 7.41 2.66 16.12
CA VAL A 100 7.08 1.50 16.94
C VAL A 100 8.16 1.22 17.98
N ASP A 101 9.45 1.30 17.58
CA ASP A 101 10.55 1.11 18.50
C ASP A 101 10.55 2.13 19.64
N TYR A 102 10.27 3.37 19.28
CA TYR A 102 10.13 4.45 20.27
C TYR A 102 9.01 4.14 21.25
N ALA A 103 7.86 3.70 20.75
CA ALA A 103 6.71 3.40 21.58
C ALA A 103 6.98 2.20 22.52
N ARG A 104 7.70 1.17 22.01
CA ARG A 104 8.08 0.02 22.85
C ARG A 104 9.05 0.40 23.94
N ALA A 105 10.03 1.25 23.63
CA ALA A 105 10.99 1.72 24.62
C ALA A 105 10.31 2.47 25.77
N ARG A 106 9.19 3.10 25.48
CA ARG A 106 8.38 3.84 26.47
C ARG A 106 7.23 3.02 27.03
N ARG A 107 7.18 1.73 26.72
CA ARG A 107 6.14 0.80 27.18
C ARG A 107 4.73 1.21 26.76
N LEU A 108 4.61 1.92 25.63
CA LEU A 108 3.31 2.29 25.06
C LEU A 108 2.70 1.16 24.26
N LEU A 109 3.52 0.21 23.81
CA LEU A 109 3.09 -0.98 23.10
C LEU A 109 3.68 -2.21 23.74
N PRO A 110 2.94 -3.34 23.76
CA PRO A 110 3.49 -4.59 24.26
C PRO A 110 4.65 -5.08 23.39
N VAL A 111 5.58 -5.81 24.00
CA VAL A 111 6.65 -6.47 23.26
C VAL A 111 6.04 -7.60 22.44
N THR A 112 6.34 -7.64 21.14
CA THR A 112 5.83 -8.66 20.26
C THR A 112 6.52 -9.98 20.56
N LYS A 113 5.74 -11.01 20.93
CA LYS A 113 6.30 -12.34 21.10
C LYS A 113 6.58 -12.96 19.74
N PRO A 114 7.70 -13.70 19.60
CA PRO A 114 7.93 -14.45 18.37
C PRO A 114 6.80 -15.44 18.11
N ALA A 115 6.52 -15.68 16.84
CA ALA A 115 5.40 -16.52 16.44
C ALA A 115 5.50 -17.96 16.93
N ASN A 116 6.69 -18.39 17.35
CA ASN A 116 6.96 -19.77 17.76
C ASN A 116 7.13 -19.94 19.29
N SER A 117 6.77 -18.97 20.04
CA SER A 117 6.89 -19.07 21.48
C SER A 117 5.61 -19.55 22.12
#